data_af71c575f279a1c283f59c11be0ff104
#
_entry.id   af71c575f279a1c283f59c11be0ff104
#
_cell.length_a   1.000
_cell.length_b   1.000
_cell.length_c   1.000
_cell.angle_alpha   90.00
_cell.angle_beta   90.00
_cell.angle_gamma   90.00
#
_symmetry.space_group_name_H-M   'P 1'
#
loop_
_entity.id
_entity.type
_entity.pdbx_description
1 polymer ?
#
loop_
_entity_poly.entity_id
_entity_poly.type
_entity_poly.pdbx_seq_one_letter_code
_entity_poly.pdbx_strand_id
1 'polypeptide(L)'
;STRKESSAASDVYKRQTQFIVDFREKQMSYVFLSRPRRFGKSLFASTLQAYFEGRKELFEGLAIADYEKEWVKHPVLHFDLSGAKHFDADALNNYLNLELLPNEELYGKREGEIYPNERLEGIVKRAYKQTGEKAVVIIDEYDAPLLDVVHEKENLQPLRRIMQNFYSPLKKLDPYLEFCFITGFTKFSQLSIFSELNNLDNISLFDQYSAICGISKTELTTQMKPDVEALGEALGMTYEECLKELTQFYDGYHFSEKSEDVFNPFSLVKALNARKIAPYWFGSGTPSFLLKLLDKYHVNLASLEGQEAVLSSFDQSTEEMTDALPLLYQSGYLTIKKYDPMFREYTLGIPNKEVRDSLLNSLIPHYVNPRRSDNDAFLLGFCKAVYRNDIEAALEHMRTYMATIPYDLENHSEKHYQTIFYLMFSFLNIYIRTEVKSAIGRADAVMHMPDTIYVFELKVDKSAEEALAQIDEKGYMLPYHAEGKRLVKVGISFDSNQRTISDWKIKED
;
A
#
# COMPACT_ATOMS: atom_id res chain seq x y z
N SER A 1 1.08 33.87 -4.79
CA SER A 1 1.90 33.62 -3.59
C SER A 1 2.70 32.36 -3.85
N THR A 2 3.97 32.52 -4.15
CA THR A 2 4.98 31.46 -4.28
C THR A 2 5.07 30.73 -2.93
N ARG A 3 4.40 29.58 -2.82
CA ARG A 3 4.75 28.61 -1.80
C ARG A 3 6.20 28.21 -2.07
N LYS A 4 7.09 28.44 -1.11
CA LYS A 4 8.38 27.76 -1.05
C LYS A 4 8.02 26.26 -1.03
N GLU A 5 8.22 25.57 -2.13
CA GLU A 5 8.21 24.13 -2.17
C GLU A 5 9.24 23.67 -1.14
N SER A 6 8.90 22.66 -0.33
CA SER A 6 9.86 22.11 0.63
C SER A 6 11.09 21.61 -0.15
N SER A 7 12.28 21.71 0.40
CA SER A 7 13.50 21.16 -0.20
C SER A 7 13.34 19.72 -0.64
N ALA A 8 12.61 18.93 0.15
CA ALA A 8 12.28 17.53 -0.11
C ALA A 8 11.50 17.28 -1.43
N ALA A 9 10.53 18.13 -1.78
CA ALA A 9 9.80 18.00 -3.05
C ALA A 9 10.70 18.32 -4.25
N SER A 10 11.57 19.33 -4.13
CA SER A 10 12.55 19.70 -5.16
C SER A 10 13.50 18.54 -5.49
N ASP A 11 13.88 17.74 -4.51
CA ASP A 11 14.89 16.69 -4.68
C ASP A 11 14.33 15.42 -5.36
N VAL A 12 13.06 15.10 -5.13
CA VAL A 12 12.37 14.02 -5.87
C VAL A 12 12.31 14.35 -7.35
N TYR A 13 12.10 15.59 -7.75
CA TYR A 13 12.14 16.04 -9.15
C TYR A 13 13.49 15.76 -9.83
N LYS A 14 14.61 15.96 -9.12
CA LYS A 14 15.95 15.74 -9.69
C LYS A 14 16.12 14.32 -10.20
N ARG A 15 15.71 13.33 -9.43
CA ARG A 15 15.80 11.93 -9.80
C ARG A 15 14.78 11.54 -10.87
N GLN A 16 13.54 12.02 -10.75
CA GLN A 16 12.47 11.68 -11.69
C GLN A 16 12.83 12.08 -13.13
N THR A 17 13.57 13.17 -13.32
CA THR A 17 14.00 13.61 -14.66
C THR A 17 15.01 12.65 -15.30
N GLN A 18 15.80 11.90 -14.54
CA GLN A 18 16.67 10.87 -15.09
C GLN A 18 15.86 9.73 -15.75
N PHE A 19 14.73 9.37 -15.19
CA PHE A 19 13.88 8.35 -15.82
C PHE A 19 13.24 8.82 -17.13
N ILE A 20 12.99 10.14 -17.28
CA ILE A 20 12.56 10.70 -18.57
C ILE A 20 13.68 10.54 -19.61
N VAL A 21 14.93 10.81 -19.24
CA VAL A 21 16.09 10.55 -20.11
C VAL A 21 16.12 9.08 -20.55
N ASP A 22 15.98 8.15 -19.58
CA ASP A 22 15.99 6.70 -19.88
C ASP A 22 14.87 6.32 -20.86
N PHE A 23 13.67 6.87 -20.70
CA PHE A 23 12.55 6.62 -21.62
C PHE A 23 12.87 7.10 -23.04
N ARG A 24 13.48 8.28 -23.17
CA ARG A 24 13.87 8.84 -24.48
C ARG A 24 14.98 8.03 -25.12
N GLU A 25 16.02 7.66 -24.39
CA GLU A 25 17.13 6.86 -24.90
C GLU A 25 16.69 5.47 -25.37
N LYS A 26 15.76 4.83 -24.64
CA LYS A 26 15.19 3.52 -24.98
C LYS A 26 14.04 3.59 -25.98
N GLN A 27 13.67 4.79 -26.45
CA GLN A 27 12.56 5.01 -27.38
C GLN A 27 11.24 4.37 -26.91
N MET A 28 10.96 4.44 -25.61
CA MET A 28 9.72 3.94 -25.03
C MET A 28 8.59 4.89 -25.43
N SER A 29 7.55 4.36 -26.05
CA SER A 29 6.39 5.15 -26.51
C SER A 29 5.14 4.96 -25.66
N TYR A 30 4.99 3.80 -25.03
CA TYR A 30 3.87 3.47 -24.15
C TYR A 30 4.40 2.91 -22.85
N VAL A 31 4.16 3.60 -21.75
CA VAL A 31 4.68 3.23 -20.44
C VAL A 31 3.55 3.09 -19.42
N PHE A 32 3.52 1.97 -18.72
CA PHE A 32 2.62 1.72 -17.61
C PHE A 32 3.38 1.62 -16.30
N LEU A 33 2.88 2.33 -15.28
CA LEU A 33 3.42 2.30 -13.93
C LEU A 33 2.31 2.14 -12.88
N SER A 34 2.32 1.05 -12.13
CA SER A 34 1.51 0.92 -10.91
C SER A 34 2.37 1.14 -9.67
N ARG A 35 1.83 1.93 -8.73
CA ARG A 35 2.38 2.14 -7.38
C ARG A 35 1.23 2.37 -6.41
N PRO A 36 1.39 2.06 -5.14
CA PRO A 36 0.38 2.37 -4.14
C PRO A 36 -0.04 3.84 -4.16
N ARG A 37 -1.18 4.14 -3.58
CA ARG A 37 -1.64 5.53 -3.43
C ARG A 37 -0.62 6.36 -2.66
N ARG A 38 -0.50 7.67 -3.03
CA ARG A 38 0.39 8.65 -2.37
C ARG A 38 1.89 8.37 -2.52
N PHE A 39 2.27 7.61 -3.53
CA PHE A 39 3.68 7.34 -3.87
C PHE A 39 4.30 8.36 -4.82
N GLY A 40 3.56 9.37 -5.28
CA GLY A 40 4.09 10.41 -6.16
C GLY A 40 3.90 10.13 -7.66
N LYS A 41 2.97 9.23 -8.04
CA LYS A 41 2.61 8.98 -9.44
C LYS A 41 2.17 10.24 -10.17
N SER A 42 1.21 10.96 -9.57
CA SER A 42 0.68 12.21 -10.13
C SER A 42 1.74 13.31 -10.24
N LEU A 43 2.72 13.32 -9.33
CA LEU A 43 3.88 14.20 -9.42
C LEU A 43 4.72 13.88 -10.65
N PHE A 44 4.99 12.60 -10.88
CA PHE A 44 5.72 12.15 -12.07
C PHE A 44 4.92 12.43 -13.36
N ALA A 45 3.61 12.20 -13.37
CA ALA A 45 2.73 12.55 -14.48
C ALA A 45 2.78 14.05 -14.81
N SER A 46 2.74 14.91 -13.79
CA SER A 46 2.88 16.37 -13.96
C SER A 46 4.28 16.79 -14.45
N THR A 47 5.32 16.04 -14.04
CA THR A 47 6.70 16.28 -14.52
C THR A 47 6.83 15.91 -16.00
N LEU A 48 6.25 14.78 -16.42
CA LEU A 48 6.18 14.39 -17.82
C LEU A 48 5.39 15.42 -18.66
N GLN A 49 4.26 15.90 -18.15
CA GLN A 49 3.48 16.95 -18.80
C GLN A 49 4.33 18.20 -19.02
N ALA A 50 4.97 18.72 -17.98
CA ALA A 50 5.80 19.91 -18.09
C ALA A 50 6.97 19.74 -19.08
N TYR A 51 7.58 18.55 -19.11
CA TYR A 51 8.63 18.21 -20.05
C TYR A 51 8.13 18.24 -21.51
N PHE A 52 7.06 17.57 -21.81
CA PHE A 52 6.50 17.51 -23.16
C PHE A 52 5.83 18.82 -23.60
N GLU A 53 5.41 19.67 -22.68
CA GLU A 53 4.99 21.06 -22.97
C GLU A 53 6.17 21.98 -23.29
N GLY A 54 7.42 21.49 -23.20
CA GLY A 54 8.63 22.24 -23.46
C GLY A 54 8.92 23.33 -22.43
N ARG A 55 8.51 23.14 -21.17
CA ARG A 55 8.68 24.11 -20.07
C ARG A 55 10.09 24.03 -19.46
N LYS A 56 11.08 24.37 -20.29
CA LYS A 56 12.51 24.28 -19.96
C LYS A 56 12.90 24.90 -18.62
N GLU A 57 12.27 26.04 -18.29
CA GLU A 57 12.53 26.81 -17.07
C GLU A 57 12.32 26.03 -15.77
N LEU A 58 11.52 24.97 -15.81
CA LEU A 58 11.26 24.11 -14.64
C LEU A 58 12.34 23.05 -14.43
N PHE A 59 13.20 22.84 -15.41
CA PHE A 59 14.17 21.74 -15.43
C PHE A 59 15.63 22.22 -15.31
N GLU A 60 15.85 23.50 -15.07
CA GLU A 60 17.21 24.05 -14.90
C GLU A 60 17.94 23.36 -13.74
N GLY A 61 19.15 22.85 -14.02
CA GLY A 61 19.97 22.12 -13.06
C GLY A 61 19.53 20.67 -12.79
N LEU A 62 18.58 20.13 -13.56
CA LEU A 62 18.16 18.74 -13.50
C LEU A 62 18.78 17.93 -14.66
N ALA A 63 18.89 16.59 -14.50
CA ALA A 63 19.53 15.71 -15.47
C ALA A 63 18.98 15.85 -16.90
N ILE A 64 17.68 16.03 -17.04
CA ILE A 64 17.02 16.20 -18.34
C ILE A 64 17.47 17.48 -19.09
N ALA A 65 17.86 18.52 -18.37
CA ALA A 65 18.31 19.76 -19.00
C ALA A 65 19.66 19.62 -19.70
N ASP A 66 20.50 18.68 -19.24
CA ASP A 66 21.78 18.37 -19.88
C ASP A 66 21.57 17.47 -21.10
N TYR A 67 20.56 16.65 -21.10
CA TYR A 67 20.20 15.74 -22.18
C TYR A 67 19.41 16.42 -23.30
N GLU A 68 18.29 17.09 -22.94
CA GLU A 68 17.39 17.70 -23.92
C GLU A 68 17.91 19.05 -24.43
N LYS A 69 17.98 19.19 -25.74
CA LYS A 69 18.48 20.40 -26.40
C LYS A 69 17.38 21.20 -27.10
N GLU A 70 16.41 20.52 -27.67
CA GLU A 70 15.42 21.14 -28.54
C GLU A 70 14.17 21.63 -27.81
N TRP A 71 13.79 20.95 -26.73
CA TRP A 71 12.59 21.29 -25.94
C TRP A 71 11.34 21.45 -26.79
N VAL A 72 11.07 20.47 -27.63
CA VAL A 72 9.90 20.45 -28.52
C VAL A 72 8.62 20.54 -27.71
N LYS A 73 7.69 21.40 -28.16
CA LYS A 73 6.38 21.57 -27.53
C LYS A 73 5.36 20.63 -28.16
N HIS A 74 5.05 19.55 -27.47
CA HIS A 74 4.01 18.63 -27.89
C HIS A 74 2.64 19.05 -27.35
N PRO A 75 1.54 18.78 -28.06
CA PRO A 75 0.21 18.80 -27.45
C PRO A 75 0.11 17.73 -26.37
N VAL A 76 -0.19 18.11 -25.13
CA VAL A 76 -0.32 17.17 -24.01
C VAL A 76 -1.78 17.08 -23.57
N LEU A 77 -2.34 15.87 -23.63
CA LEU A 77 -3.65 15.54 -23.12
C LEU A 77 -3.46 14.79 -21.81
N HIS A 78 -3.73 15.44 -20.68
CA HIS A 78 -3.59 14.85 -19.36
C HIS A 78 -4.98 14.65 -18.74
N PHE A 79 -5.30 13.41 -18.41
CA PHE A 79 -6.56 12.98 -17.77
C PHE A 79 -6.26 12.48 -16.36
N ASP A 80 -6.85 13.12 -15.35
CA ASP A 80 -6.85 12.67 -13.97
C ASP A 80 -8.20 12.05 -13.64
N LEU A 81 -8.28 10.72 -13.61
CA LEU A 81 -9.52 10.00 -13.38
C LEU A 81 -9.83 9.77 -11.89
N SER A 82 -9.07 10.37 -10.98
CA SER A 82 -9.25 10.21 -9.51
C SER A 82 -10.62 10.68 -9.02
N GLY A 83 -11.30 11.54 -9.75
CA GLY A 83 -12.65 12.02 -9.46
C GLY A 83 -13.78 11.05 -9.85
N ALA A 84 -13.49 10.05 -10.68
CA ALA A 84 -14.48 9.09 -11.18
C ALA A 84 -14.79 8.01 -10.14
N LYS A 85 -15.74 8.28 -9.23
CA LYS A 85 -16.11 7.38 -8.13
C LYS A 85 -17.61 7.15 -8.09
N HIS A 86 -18.01 5.92 -7.74
CA HIS A 86 -19.41 5.53 -7.50
C HIS A 86 -20.35 5.77 -8.68
N PHE A 87 -19.86 5.60 -9.88
CA PHE A 87 -20.62 5.86 -11.09
C PHE A 87 -21.38 4.63 -11.60
N ASP A 88 -22.57 4.87 -12.12
CA ASP A 88 -23.18 3.98 -13.11
C ASP A 88 -22.61 4.25 -14.52
N ALA A 89 -23.08 3.50 -15.51
CA ALA A 89 -22.59 3.61 -16.87
C ALA A 89 -22.80 5.01 -17.49
N ASP A 90 -23.93 5.65 -17.20
CA ASP A 90 -24.27 6.96 -17.77
C ASP A 90 -23.44 8.07 -17.10
N ALA A 91 -23.30 8.01 -15.78
CA ALA A 91 -22.49 8.95 -15.02
C ALA A 91 -21.00 8.87 -15.43
N LEU A 92 -20.47 7.65 -15.66
CA LEU A 92 -19.09 7.49 -16.12
C LEU A 92 -18.88 8.05 -17.54
N ASN A 93 -19.80 7.78 -18.48
CA ASN A 93 -19.71 8.37 -19.81
C ASN A 93 -19.77 9.91 -19.77
N ASN A 94 -20.65 10.47 -18.96
CA ASN A 94 -20.73 11.92 -18.75
C ASN A 94 -19.44 12.48 -18.16
N TYR A 95 -18.87 11.81 -17.16
CA TYR A 95 -17.61 12.22 -16.57
C TYR A 95 -16.47 12.25 -17.60
N LEU A 96 -16.29 11.16 -18.36
CA LEU A 96 -15.28 11.11 -19.43
C LEU A 96 -15.50 12.18 -20.49
N ASN A 97 -16.76 12.48 -20.83
CA ASN A 97 -17.09 13.56 -21.74
C ASN A 97 -16.70 14.95 -21.20
N LEU A 98 -16.83 15.17 -19.89
CA LEU A 98 -16.41 16.42 -19.24
C LEU A 98 -14.88 16.54 -19.20
N GLU A 99 -14.17 15.45 -18.95
CA GLU A 99 -12.69 15.43 -18.96
C GLU A 99 -12.09 15.77 -20.33
N LEU A 100 -12.83 15.54 -21.40
CA LEU A 100 -12.38 15.87 -22.76
C LEU A 100 -12.59 17.36 -23.13
N LEU A 101 -13.50 18.08 -22.47
CA LEU A 101 -13.88 19.46 -22.82
C LEU A 101 -12.68 20.42 -22.87
N PRO A 102 -11.75 20.47 -21.90
CA PRO A 102 -10.62 21.40 -21.95
C PRO A 102 -9.77 21.22 -23.22
N ASN A 103 -9.61 19.97 -23.66
CA ASN A 103 -8.87 19.66 -24.89
C ASN A 103 -9.67 20.00 -26.15
N GLU A 104 -10.98 19.88 -26.11
CA GLU A 104 -11.85 20.31 -27.23
C GLU A 104 -11.89 21.83 -27.35
N GLU A 105 -11.82 22.58 -26.26
CA GLU A 105 -11.69 24.04 -26.31
C GLU A 105 -10.40 24.48 -27.01
N LEU A 106 -9.31 23.71 -26.84
CA LEU A 106 -8.02 23.98 -27.48
C LEU A 106 -7.98 23.54 -28.96
N TYR A 107 -8.45 22.32 -29.26
CA TYR A 107 -8.25 21.69 -30.57
C TYR A 107 -9.52 21.54 -31.37
N GLY A 108 -10.65 21.93 -30.82
CA GLY A 108 -11.96 21.88 -31.48
C GLY A 108 -12.66 20.51 -31.30
N LYS A 109 -13.92 20.51 -31.71
CA LYS A 109 -14.81 19.32 -31.75
C LYS A 109 -15.46 19.22 -33.13
N ARG A 110 -15.73 17.99 -33.60
CA ARG A 110 -16.53 17.76 -34.80
C ARG A 110 -17.96 17.37 -34.44
N GLU A 111 -18.91 17.82 -35.25
CA GLU A 111 -20.26 17.33 -35.19
C GLU A 111 -20.29 15.82 -35.49
N GLY A 112 -20.93 15.03 -34.65
CA GLY A 112 -20.97 13.57 -34.75
C GLY A 112 -19.97 12.80 -33.85
N GLU A 113 -18.99 13.46 -33.22
CA GLU A 113 -18.17 12.86 -32.21
C GLU A 113 -18.96 12.85 -30.86
N ILE A 114 -19.70 11.77 -30.60
CA ILE A 114 -20.64 11.68 -29.48
C ILE A 114 -20.00 10.95 -28.29
N TYR A 115 -19.36 9.81 -28.54
CA TYR A 115 -18.80 8.95 -27.53
C TYR A 115 -17.39 9.38 -27.09
N PRO A 116 -16.99 9.17 -25.84
CA PRO A 116 -15.67 9.59 -25.32
C PRO A 116 -14.48 9.11 -26.17
N ASN A 117 -14.53 7.89 -26.69
CA ASN A 117 -13.48 7.33 -27.55
C ASN A 117 -13.36 8.06 -28.92
N GLU A 118 -14.47 8.38 -29.54
CA GLU A 118 -14.49 9.13 -30.82
C GLU A 118 -13.94 10.54 -30.63
N ARG A 119 -14.32 11.18 -29.54
CA ARG A 119 -13.86 12.51 -29.14
C ARG A 119 -12.37 12.53 -28.88
N LEU A 120 -11.84 11.55 -28.10
CA LEU A 120 -10.41 11.40 -27.84
C LEU A 120 -9.62 11.24 -29.15
N GLU A 121 -10.08 10.34 -30.05
CA GLU A 121 -9.45 10.13 -31.36
C GLU A 121 -9.44 11.43 -32.17
N GLY A 122 -10.56 12.14 -32.21
CA GLY A 122 -10.70 13.40 -32.95
C GLY A 122 -9.79 14.50 -32.43
N ILE A 123 -9.71 14.68 -31.11
CA ILE A 123 -8.84 15.68 -30.46
C ILE A 123 -7.38 15.43 -30.81
N VAL A 124 -6.87 14.20 -30.63
CA VAL A 124 -5.46 13.88 -30.91
C VAL A 124 -5.10 14.16 -32.36
N LYS A 125 -5.94 13.76 -33.32
CA LYS A 125 -5.70 14.00 -34.74
C LYS A 125 -5.72 15.49 -35.09
N ARG A 126 -6.63 16.28 -34.50
CA ARG A 126 -6.69 17.73 -34.70
C ARG A 126 -5.52 18.44 -34.05
N ALA A 127 -5.10 18.03 -32.86
CA ALA A 127 -3.92 18.55 -32.18
C ALA A 127 -2.68 18.38 -33.08
N TYR A 128 -2.45 17.19 -33.62
CA TYR A 128 -1.35 16.92 -34.54
C TYR A 128 -1.45 17.79 -35.81
N LYS A 129 -2.66 17.88 -36.41
CA LYS A 129 -2.85 18.70 -37.62
C LYS A 129 -2.59 20.18 -37.41
N GLN A 130 -2.91 20.71 -36.24
CA GLN A 130 -2.77 22.14 -35.90
C GLN A 130 -1.36 22.52 -35.52
N THR A 131 -0.66 21.65 -34.82
CA THR A 131 0.68 21.92 -34.28
C THR A 131 1.83 21.40 -35.14
N GLY A 132 1.57 20.37 -35.96
CA GLY A 132 2.62 19.61 -36.65
C GLY A 132 3.34 18.62 -35.78
N GLU A 133 3.11 18.62 -34.45
CA GLU A 133 3.78 17.80 -33.50
C GLU A 133 2.88 16.66 -32.99
N LYS A 134 3.45 15.48 -32.78
CA LYS A 134 2.75 14.33 -32.20
C LYS A 134 2.27 14.66 -30.80
N ALA A 135 1.09 14.16 -30.43
CA ALA A 135 0.51 14.39 -29.14
C ALA A 135 1.10 13.46 -28.06
N VAL A 136 1.01 13.89 -26.82
CA VAL A 136 1.31 13.09 -25.63
C VAL A 136 0.02 12.85 -24.87
N VAL A 137 -0.24 11.62 -24.46
CA VAL A 137 -1.40 11.26 -23.64
C VAL A 137 -0.92 10.77 -22.28
N ILE A 138 -1.39 11.40 -21.22
CA ILE A 138 -1.10 11.03 -19.83
C ILE A 138 -2.42 10.68 -19.16
N ILE A 139 -2.51 9.48 -18.57
CA ILE A 139 -3.69 9.00 -17.86
C ILE A 139 -3.28 8.65 -16.43
N ASP A 140 -3.70 9.48 -15.51
CA ASP A 140 -3.48 9.26 -14.08
C ASP A 140 -4.71 8.63 -13.43
N GLU A 141 -4.48 7.70 -12.47
CA GLU A 141 -5.51 6.95 -11.75
C GLU A 141 -6.50 6.23 -12.70
N TYR A 142 -5.97 5.58 -13.75
CA TYR A 142 -6.74 4.92 -14.83
C TYR A 142 -7.77 3.90 -14.30
N ASP A 143 -7.53 3.34 -13.14
CA ASP A 143 -8.30 2.29 -12.47
C ASP A 143 -9.36 2.84 -11.49
N ALA A 144 -9.32 4.14 -11.17
CA ALA A 144 -10.24 4.75 -10.21
C ALA A 144 -11.73 4.50 -10.50
N PRO A 145 -12.22 4.54 -11.76
CA PRO A 145 -13.62 4.29 -12.06
C PRO A 145 -14.11 2.87 -11.73
N LEU A 146 -13.19 1.92 -11.57
CA LEU A 146 -13.51 0.50 -11.40
C LEU A 146 -13.31 0.00 -9.96
N LEU A 147 -12.57 0.76 -9.14
CA LEU A 147 -12.14 0.30 -7.82
C LEU A 147 -13.26 0.08 -6.82
N ASP A 148 -14.24 0.98 -6.80
CA ASP A 148 -15.33 0.90 -5.84
C ASP A 148 -16.25 -0.30 -6.10
N VAL A 149 -16.27 -0.81 -7.33
CA VAL A 149 -17.11 -1.93 -7.78
C VAL A 149 -16.34 -3.21 -8.08
N VAL A 150 -15.04 -3.25 -7.80
CA VAL A 150 -14.17 -4.41 -8.11
C VAL A 150 -14.67 -5.73 -7.49
N HIS A 151 -15.40 -5.64 -6.38
CA HIS A 151 -16.01 -6.77 -5.69
C HIS A 151 -17.45 -7.10 -6.18
N GLU A 152 -18.03 -6.30 -7.09
CA GLU A 152 -19.40 -6.37 -7.58
C GLU A 152 -19.40 -6.70 -9.07
N LYS A 153 -19.36 -7.99 -9.43
CA LYS A 153 -19.22 -8.41 -10.85
C LYS A 153 -20.25 -7.81 -11.80
N GLU A 154 -21.48 -7.65 -11.35
CA GLU A 154 -22.56 -7.10 -12.17
C GLU A 154 -22.36 -5.62 -12.50
N ASN A 155 -21.90 -4.84 -11.54
CA ASN A 155 -21.65 -3.41 -11.68
C ASN A 155 -20.29 -3.15 -12.38
N LEU A 156 -19.31 -4.01 -12.18
CA LEU A 156 -17.97 -3.88 -12.77
C LEU A 156 -18.00 -4.00 -14.31
N GLN A 157 -18.76 -4.94 -14.87
CA GLN A 157 -18.71 -5.25 -16.30
C GLN A 157 -19.14 -4.08 -17.22
N PRO A 158 -20.24 -3.34 -16.93
CA PRO A 158 -20.62 -2.16 -17.74
C PRO A 158 -19.55 -1.07 -17.70
N LEU A 159 -19.04 -0.73 -16.52
CA LEU A 159 -18.01 0.32 -16.35
C LEU A 159 -16.71 -0.08 -17.04
N ARG A 160 -16.32 -1.33 -16.92
CA ARG A 160 -15.16 -1.89 -17.61
C ARG A 160 -15.24 -1.71 -19.12
N ARG A 161 -16.40 -2.00 -19.75
CA ARG A 161 -16.60 -1.82 -21.19
C ARG A 161 -16.45 -0.37 -21.62
N ILE A 162 -16.95 0.57 -20.82
CA ILE A 162 -16.79 2.00 -21.08
C ILE A 162 -15.31 2.38 -21.06
N MET A 163 -14.57 1.94 -20.06
CA MET A 163 -13.14 2.22 -19.97
C MET A 163 -12.34 1.56 -21.10
N GLN A 164 -12.67 0.32 -21.47
CA GLN A 164 -12.09 -0.35 -22.64
C GLN A 164 -12.30 0.47 -23.92
N ASN A 165 -13.53 0.92 -24.17
CA ASN A 165 -13.85 1.74 -25.31
C ASN A 165 -13.08 3.07 -25.28
N PHE A 166 -13.00 3.73 -24.12
CA PHE A 166 -12.30 5.00 -23.98
C PHE A 166 -10.82 4.89 -24.36
N TYR A 167 -10.16 3.79 -23.99
CA TYR A 167 -8.74 3.58 -24.30
C TYR A 167 -8.48 2.95 -25.69
N SER A 168 -9.48 2.34 -26.31
CA SER A 168 -9.31 1.62 -27.58
C SER A 168 -8.69 2.44 -28.73
N PRO A 169 -8.88 3.77 -28.84
CA PRO A 169 -8.25 4.57 -29.90
C PRO A 169 -6.72 4.66 -29.77
N LEU A 170 -6.13 4.47 -28.58
CA LEU A 170 -4.70 4.69 -28.37
C LEU A 170 -3.84 3.88 -29.33
N LYS A 171 -4.20 2.63 -29.63
CA LYS A 171 -3.49 1.80 -30.62
C LYS A 171 -3.54 2.38 -32.04
N LYS A 172 -4.73 2.82 -32.46
CA LYS A 172 -4.95 3.40 -33.78
C LYS A 172 -4.27 4.76 -33.91
N LEU A 173 -4.04 5.44 -32.80
CA LEU A 173 -3.42 6.75 -32.71
C LEU A 173 -1.88 6.71 -32.71
N ASP A 174 -1.25 5.55 -32.74
CA ASP A 174 0.21 5.40 -32.75
C ASP A 174 0.96 6.35 -33.73
N PRO A 175 0.50 6.56 -34.97
CA PRO A 175 1.14 7.51 -35.87
C PRO A 175 1.09 8.98 -35.40
N TYR A 176 0.18 9.32 -34.49
CA TYR A 176 -0.10 10.67 -34.00
C TYR A 176 0.37 10.86 -32.54
N LEU A 177 0.89 9.80 -31.89
CA LEU A 177 1.36 9.84 -30.52
C LEU A 177 2.89 9.84 -30.45
N GLU A 178 3.44 10.73 -29.66
CA GLU A 178 4.85 10.74 -29.27
C GLU A 178 5.10 9.86 -28.06
N PHE A 179 4.19 9.96 -27.06
CA PHE A 179 4.33 9.23 -25.80
C PHE A 179 2.95 9.02 -25.16
N CYS A 180 2.78 7.90 -24.51
CA CYS A 180 1.60 7.59 -23.72
C CYS A 180 2.05 7.06 -22.35
N PHE A 181 1.63 7.72 -21.28
CA PHE A 181 1.89 7.31 -19.91
C PHE A 181 0.59 6.97 -19.20
N ILE A 182 0.51 5.76 -18.65
CA ILE A 182 -0.68 5.29 -17.92
C ILE A 182 -0.25 4.89 -16.52
N THR A 183 -0.94 5.43 -15.51
CA THR A 183 -0.65 5.09 -14.13
C THR A 183 -1.90 4.90 -13.28
N GLY A 184 -1.77 4.04 -12.27
CA GLY A 184 -2.78 3.72 -11.28
C GLY A 184 -2.20 2.96 -10.11
N PHE A 185 -3.03 2.43 -9.24
CA PHE A 185 -2.50 1.62 -8.15
C PHE A 185 -2.76 0.12 -8.30
N THR A 186 -3.76 -0.29 -9.07
CA THR A 186 -4.04 -1.71 -9.35
C THR A 186 -3.62 -2.09 -10.76
N LYS A 187 -3.54 -3.39 -11.00
CA LYS A 187 -3.40 -3.95 -12.33
C LYS A 187 -4.74 -4.52 -12.78
N PHE A 188 -5.56 -3.71 -13.40
CA PHE A 188 -6.63 -4.20 -14.29
C PHE A 188 -6.01 -4.64 -15.62
N SER A 189 -4.97 -5.45 -15.57
CA SER A 189 -4.08 -5.77 -16.67
C SER A 189 -4.75 -6.50 -17.83
N GLN A 190 -5.90 -7.04 -17.56
CA GLN A 190 -6.69 -7.72 -18.58
C GLN A 190 -7.88 -6.89 -19.06
N LEU A 191 -7.95 -5.64 -18.66
CA LEU A 191 -8.61 -4.71 -19.53
C LEU A 191 -7.91 -4.85 -20.89
N SER A 192 -8.66 -5.16 -21.93
CA SER A 192 -8.18 -5.26 -23.30
C SER A 192 -7.32 -4.06 -23.76
N ILE A 193 -7.24 -2.99 -22.97
CA ILE A 193 -6.30 -1.88 -23.13
C ILE A 193 -4.89 -2.39 -23.36
N PHE A 194 -4.45 -3.31 -22.48
CA PHE A 194 -3.08 -3.81 -22.53
C PHE A 194 -2.91 -4.94 -23.55
N SER A 195 -3.96 -5.67 -23.88
CA SER A 195 -3.91 -6.67 -24.96
C SER A 195 -3.90 -6.06 -26.34
N GLU A 196 -4.42 -4.84 -26.50
CA GLU A 196 -4.40 -4.11 -27.77
C GLU A 196 -3.12 -3.29 -27.98
N LEU A 197 -2.51 -2.79 -26.90
CA LEU A 197 -1.23 -2.07 -26.92
C LEU A 197 -0.06 -3.07 -26.78
N ASN A 198 0.29 -3.76 -27.88
CA ASN A 198 1.34 -4.79 -27.88
C ASN A 198 2.75 -4.27 -27.48
N ASN A 199 2.96 -2.96 -27.49
CA ASN A 199 4.18 -2.25 -27.17
C ASN A 199 4.12 -1.49 -25.84
N LEU A 200 3.22 -1.86 -24.93
CA LEU A 200 3.14 -1.26 -23.61
C LEU A 200 4.23 -1.82 -22.68
N ASP A 201 5.14 -0.97 -22.29
CA ASP A 201 6.19 -1.28 -21.32
C ASP A 201 5.66 -1.15 -19.89
N ASN A 202 5.37 -2.28 -19.25
CA ASN A 202 5.01 -2.30 -17.84
C ASN A 202 6.27 -2.27 -16.97
N ILE A 203 6.62 -1.08 -16.49
CA ILE A 203 7.86 -0.86 -15.71
C ILE A 203 7.70 -1.08 -14.20
N SER A 204 6.55 -1.52 -13.74
CA SER A 204 6.21 -1.57 -12.31
C SER A 204 7.14 -2.47 -11.49
N LEU A 205 7.66 -3.55 -12.09
CA LEU A 205 8.56 -4.52 -11.42
C LEU A 205 9.99 -4.52 -11.96
N PHE A 206 10.35 -3.53 -12.80
CA PHE A 206 11.71 -3.45 -13.33
C PHE A 206 12.65 -2.82 -12.30
N ASP A 207 13.77 -3.50 -12.00
CA ASP A 207 14.75 -3.04 -11.01
C ASP A 207 15.21 -1.60 -11.25
N GLN A 208 15.45 -1.21 -12.49
CA GLN A 208 15.89 0.13 -12.87
C GLN A 208 14.86 1.22 -12.61
N TYR A 209 13.57 0.89 -12.54
CA TYR A 209 12.47 1.85 -12.27
C TYR A 209 11.84 1.68 -10.89
N SER A 210 12.41 0.84 -10.04
CA SER A 210 11.86 0.56 -8.70
C SER A 210 11.72 1.82 -7.85
N ALA A 211 12.67 2.73 -7.96
CA ALA A 211 12.71 3.99 -7.23
C ALA A 211 12.09 5.19 -7.98
N ILE A 212 11.40 5.00 -9.12
CA ILE A 212 10.78 6.10 -9.89
C ILE A 212 9.78 6.91 -9.04
N CYS A 213 9.11 6.24 -8.13
CA CYS A 213 8.27 6.82 -7.07
C CYS A 213 8.81 6.37 -5.70
N GLY A 214 8.57 7.17 -4.67
CA GLY A 214 9.14 6.95 -3.34
C GLY A 214 10.35 7.84 -3.08
N ILE A 215 10.93 7.75 -1.92
CA ILE A 215 12.18 8.43 -1.52
C ILE A 215 13.19 7.37 -1.13
N SER A 216 14.38 7.43 -1.69
CA SER A 216 15.45 6.49 -1.35
C SER A 216 16.13 6.86 -0.04
N LYS A 217 16.79 5.88 0.60
CA LYS A 217 17.59 6.14 1.80
C LYS A 217 18.73 7.12 1.52
N THR A 218 19.33 7.07 0.35
CA THR A 218 20.37 8.00 -0.08
C THR A 218 19.85 9.43 -0.13
N GLU A 219 18.66 9.69 -0.70
CA GLU A 219 18.05 11.03 -0.72
C GLU A 219 17.78 11.51 0.70
N LEU A 220 17.23 10.65 1.57
CA LEU A 220 16.95 11.03 2.96
C LEU A 220 18.20 11.42 3.74
N THR A 221 19.30 10.67 3.56
CA THR A 221 20.55 10.88 4.31
C THR A 221 21.48 11.95 3.73
N THR A 222 21.23 12.39 2.50
CA THR A 222 22.03 13.42 1.84
C THR A 222 21.25 14.73 1.70
N GLN A 223 20.28 14.76 0.82
CA GLN A 223 19.55 15.94 0.42
C GLN A 223 18.59 16.43 1.52
N MET A 224 17.92 15.47 2.21
CA MET A 224 16.94 15.76 3.26
C MET A 224 17.53 15.70 4.67
N LYS A 225 18.86 15.53 4.80
CA LYS A 225 19.54 15.45 6.09
C LYS A 225 19.21 16.61 7.04
N PRO A 226 19.19 17.90 6.59
CA PRO A 226 18.82 19.02 7.46
C PRO A 226 17.39 18.91 8.02
N ASP A 227 16.46 18.34 7.26
CA ASP A 227 15.08 18.15 7.72
C ASP A 227 14.97 17.03 8.77
N VAL A 228 15.78 15.96 8.61
CA VAL A 228 15.88 14.88 9.60
C VAL A 228 16.50 15.38 10.90
N GLU A 229 17.57 16.21 10.81
CA GLU A 229 18.19 16.83 11.98
C GLU A 229 17.20 17.74 12.73
N ALA A 230 16.46 18.58 12.00
CA ALA A 230 15.45 19.47 12.60
C ALA A 230 14.24 18.70 13.19
N LEU A 231 13.86 17.54 12.62
CA LEU A 231 12.87 16.66 13.22
C LEU A 231 13.41 16.02 14.51
N GLY A 232 14.67 15.54 14.49
CA GLY A 232 15.32 14.96 15.65
C GLY A 232 15.40 15.96 16.81
N GLU A 233 15.81 17.20 16.56
CA GLU A 233 15.82 18.28 17.55
C GLU A 233 14.43 18.52 18.15
N ALA A 234 13.39 18.59 17.32
CA ALA A 234 12.01 18.79 17.78
C ALA A 234 11.48 17.62 18.65
N LEU A 235 11.98 16.41 18.44
CA LEU A 235 11.59 15.21 19.19
C LEU A 235 12.54 14.89 20.36
N GLY A 236 13.62 15.65 20.53
CA GLY A 236 14.65 15.36 21.54
C GLY A 236 15.47 14.10 21.24
N MET A 237 15.67 13.79 19.95
CA MET A 237 16.41 12.64 19.44
C MET A 237 17.69 13.07 18.75
N THR A 238 18.69 12.20 18.78
CA THR A 238 19.86 12.34 17.90
C THR A 238 19.47 12.10 16.44
N TYR A 239 20.33 12.49 15.51
CA TYR A 239 20.12 12.24 14.07
C TYR A 239 19.95 10.75 13.79
N GLU A 240 20.78 9.91 14.38
CA GLU A 240 20.78 8.46 14.21
C GLU A 240 19.51 7.81 14.75
N GLU A 241 19.03 8.25 15.91
CA GLU A 241 17.78 7.79 16.51
C GLU A 241 16.59 8.20 15.64
N CYS A 242 16.57 9.47 15.18
CA CYS A 242 15.52 9.97 14.32
C CYS A 242 15.48 9.23 12.98
N LEU A 243 16.64 9.02 12.33
CA LEU A 243 16.76 8.27 11.09
C LEU A 243 16.27 6.82 11.26
N LYS A 244 16.63 6.17 12.37
CA LYS A 244 16.17 4.81 12.69
C LYS A 244 14.64 4.76 12.84
N GLU A 245 14.07 5.71 13.55
CA GLU A 245 12.62 5.78 13.77
C GLU A 245 11.88 6.04 12.45
N LEU A 246 12.36 6.96 11.61
CA LEU A 246 11.82 7.20 10.28
C LEU A 246 11.89 5.98 9.38
N THR A 247 13.00 5.24 9.43
CA THR A 247 13.19 4.00 8.66
C THR A 247 12.18 2.94 9.10
N GLN A 248 12.01 2.72 10.40
CA GLN A 248 11.03 1.75 10.90
C GLN A 248 9.59 2.12 10.57
N PHE A 249 9.31 3.42 10.53
CA PHE A 249 7.94 3.91 10.40
C PHE A 249 7.48 4.03 8.95
N TYR A 250 8.34 4.46 8.00
CA TYR A 250 7.94 4.83 6.64
C TYR A 250 8.70 4.15 5.51
N ASP A 251 9.80 3.44 5.79
CA ASP A 251 10.60 2.69 4.79
C ASP A 251 9.98 1.32 4.50
N GLY A 252 10.71 0.50 3.75
CA GLY A 252 10.43 -0.92 3.58
C GLY A 252 9.53 -1.27 2.42
N TYR A 253 9.18 -0.32 1.55
CA TYR A 253 8.51 -0.64 0.29
C TYR A 253 9.51 -1.10 -0.75
N HIS A 254 9.30 -2.29 -1.27
CA HIS A 254 10.18 -2.96 -2.24
C HIS A 254 9.37 -3.37 -3.47
N PHE A 255 9.79 -2.90 -4.65
CA PHE A 255 8.98 -3.01 -5.86
C PHE A 255 9.57 -3.90 -6.97
N SER A 256 10.70 -4.54 -6.73
CA SER A 256 11.32 -5.45 -7.70
C SER A 256 12.20 -6.49 -7.01
N GLU A 257 12.87 -7.36 -7.77
CA GLU A 257 13.64 -8.47 -7.21
C GLU A 257 14.95 -8.03 -6.53
N LYS A 258 15.59 -6.98 -7.05
CA LYS A 258 16.95 -6.55 -6.65
C LYS A 258 17.03 -5.06 -6.30
N SER A 259 15.90 -4.42 -6.06
CA SER A 259 15.89 -3.00 -5.74
C SER A 259 16.23 -2.72 -4.27
N GLU A 260 16.51 -1.47 -3.99
CA GLU A 260 16.53 -0.94 -2.62
C GLU A 260 15.10 -0.66 -2.15
N ASP A 261 14.91 -0.68 -0.83
CA ASP A 261 13.67 -0.21 -0.22
C ASP A 261 13.52 1.30 -0.41
N VAL A 262 12.27 1.74 -0.50
CA VAL A 262 11.92 3.16 -0.58
C VAL A 262 10.92 3.55 0.48
N PHE A 263 11.05 4.78 0.96
CA PHE A 263 10.11 5.39 1.88
C PHE A 263 8.82 5.81 1.16
N ASN A 264 7.70 5.74 1.87
CA ASN A 264 6.49 6.39 1.43
C ASN A 264 6.71 7.92 1.41
N PRO A 265 6.69 8.57 0.23
CA PRO A 265 7.07 9.98 0.13
C PRO A 265 6.07 10.91 0.81
N PHE A 266 4.79 10.57 0.80
CA PHE A 266 3.75 11.39 1.42
C PHE A 266 3.89 11.43 2.94
N SER A 267 4.04 10.28 3.58
CA SER A 267 4.17 10.19 5.03
C SER A 267 5.48 10.77 5.52
N LEU A 268 6.58 10.46 4.83
CA LEU A 268 7.90 10.99 5.18
C LEU A 268 7.94 12.52 5.10
N VAL A 269 7.53 13.12 3.97
CA VAL A 269 7.51 14.58 3.80
C VAL A 269 6.59 15.25 4.81
N LYS A 270 5.43 14.66 5.11
CA LYS A 270 4.55 15.17 6.17
C LYS A 270 5.18 15.12 7.55
N ALA A 271 5.86 14.02 7.91
CA ALA A 271 6.56 13.91 9.19
C ALA A 271 7.65 14.96 9.33
N LEU A 272 8.47 15.16 8.31
CA LEU A 272 9.52 16.17 8.27
C LEU A 272 8.95 17.59 8.39
N ASN A 273 7.91 17.92 7.65
CA ASN A 273 7.27 19.25 7.69
C ASN A 273 6.54 19.52 9.00
N ALA A 274 5.82 18.54 9.54
CA ALA A 274 5.05 18.69 10.77
C ALA A 274 5.91 18.53 12.04
N ARG A 275 7.18 18.15 11.90
CA ARG A 275 8.09 17.82 13.01
C ARG A 275 7.49 16.78 13.96
N LYS A 276 6.79 15.77 13.39
CA LYS A 276 6.08 14.73 14.14
C LYS A 276 6.02 13.43 13.35
N ILE A 277 6.35 12.32 13.98
CA ILE A 277 6.14 10.96 13.42
C ILE A 277 4.72 10.51 13.77
N ALA A 278 3.92 10.21 12.76
CA ALA A 278 2.53 9.80 12.90
C ALA A 278 2.04 9.04 11.64
N PRO A 279 0.94 8.27 11.72
CA PRO A 279 0.41 7.52 10.57
C PRO A 279 -0.33 8.45 9.59
N TYR A 280 0.37 9.06 8.67
CA TYR A 280 -0.19 10.01 7.70
C TYR A 280 -0.83 9.35 6.47
N TRP A 281 -0.33 8.19 6.05
CA TRP A 281 -0.84 7.49 4.87
C TRP A 281 -2.29 7.04 5.06
N PHE A 282 -2.61 6.59 6.26
CA PHE A 282 -3.93 6.13 6.66
C PHE A 282 -4.90 7.25 7.09
N GLY A 283 -4.41 8.45 7.29
CA GLY A 283 -5.16 9.59 7.88
C GLY A 283 -6.42 10.05 7.14
N SER A 284 -6.77 9.40 6.03
CA SER A 284 -8.03 9.62 5.29
C SER A 284 -9.09 8.53 5.51
N GLY A 285 -8.90 7.68 6.51
CA GLY A 285 -9.80 6.56 6.83
C GLY A 285 -9.39 5.26 6.13
N THR A 286 -9.74 4.13 6.75
CA THR A 286 -9.58 2.82 6.13
C THR A 286 -10.42 2.78 4.86
N PRO A 287 -9.87 2.42 3.71
CA PRO A 287 -10.68 2.24 2.53
C PRO A 287 -11.76 1.21 2.81
N SER A 288 -13.03 1.58 2.61
CA SER A 288 -14.16 0.68 2.86
C SER A 288 -14.07 -0.63 2.07
N PHE A 289 -13.41 -0.58 0.92
CA PHE A 289 -13.15 -1.75 0.10
C PHE A 289 -12.23 -2.77 0.79
N LEU A 290 -11.24 -2.32 1.59
CA LEU A 290 -10.31 -3.22 2.29
C LEU A 290 -11.04 -4.10 3.30
N LEU A 291 -11.91 -3.51 4.11
CA LEU A 291 -12.71 -4.28 5.09
C LEU A 291 -13.60 -5.30 4.40
N LYS A 292 -14.32 -4.89 3.34
CA LYS A 292 -15.15 -5.78 2.52
C LYS A 292 -14.32 -6.93 1.89
N LEU A 293 -13.08 -6.63 1.50
CA LEU A 293 -12.18 -7.61 0.91
C LEU A 293 -11.72 -8.64 1.95
N LEU A 294 -11.30 -8.18 3.12
CA LEU A 294 -10.83 -9.04 4.20
C LEU A 294 -11.94 -9.99 4.66
N ASP A 295 -13.18 -9.48 4.75
CA ASP A 295 -14.36 -10.29 5.06
C ASP A 295 -14.65 -11.33 3.97
N LYS A 296 -14.75 -10.88 2.72
CA LYS A 296 -15.10 -11.73 1.58
C LYS A 296 -14.15 -12.92 1.42
N TYR A 297 -12.85 -12.69 1.63
CA TYR A 297 -11.81 -13.69 1.44
C TYR A 297 -11.35 -14.35 2.75
N HIS A 298 -11.98 -14.04 3.88
CA HIS A 298 -11.62 -14.55 5.20
C HIS A 298 -10.12 -14.52 5.48
N VAL A 299 -9.51 -13.35 5.24
CA VAL A 299 -8.06 -13.16 5.33
C VAL A 299 -7.60 -13.36 6.77
N ASN A 300 -6.66 -14.27 6.98
CA ASN A 300 -5.97 -14.40 8.25
C ASN A 300 -4.84 -13.35 8.32
N LEU A 301 -5.01 -12.34 9.17
CA LEU A 301 -4.03 -11.26 9.33
C LEU A 301 -2.67 -11.75 9.83
N ALA A 302 -2.66 -12.82 10.62
CA ALA A 302 -1.43 -13.43 11.11
C ALA A 302 -0.57 -14.01 9.98
N SER A 303 -1.19 -14.44 8.88
CA SER A 303 -0.50 -15.02 7.73
C SER A 303 0.01 -13.99 6.72
N LEU A 304 -0.26 -12.70 6.93
CA LEU A 304 0.21 -11.65 6.01
C LEU A 304 1.72 -11.39 6.10
N GLU A 305 2.34 -11.70 7.24
CA GLU A 305 3.79 -11.59 7.40
C GLU A 305 4.48 -12.91 7.02
N GLY A 306 5.44 -12.81 6.11
CA GLY A 306 6.20 -13.98 5.65
C GLY A 306 5.44 -14.88 4.69
N GLN A 307 4.40 -14.38 4.02
CA GLN A 307 3.62 -15.15 3.07
C GLN A 307 4.44 -15.47 1.82
N GLU A 308 4.65 -16.75 1.54
CA GLU A 308 5.30 -17.23 0.32
C GLU A 308 4.32 -17.13 -0.86
N ALA A 309 4.80 -16.63 -1.98
CA ALA A 309 4.00 -16.36 -3.16
C ALA A 309 4.82 -16.45 -4.45
N VAL A 310 4.20 -16.87 -5.54
CA VAL A 310 4.76 -16.71 -6.89
C VAL A 310 4.22 -15.46 -7.54
N LEU A 311 4.93 -14.90 -8.51
CA LEU A 311 4.55 -13.63 -9.15
C LEU A 311 3.09 -13.63 -9.63
N SER A 312 2.65 -14.71 -10.25
CA SER A 312 1.28 -14.84 -10.76
C SER A 312 0.19 -14.84 -9.68
N SER A 313 0.52 -15.03 -8.40
CA SER A 313 -0.46 -15.03 -7.31
C SER A 313 -0.71 -13.65 -6.72
N PHE A 314 0.20 -12.69 -6.83
CA PHE A 314 0.04 -11.37 -6.27
C PHE A 314 0.12 -10.23 -7.30
N ASP A 315 0.75 -10.48 -8.44
CA ASP A 315 0.86 -9.52 -9.55
C ASP A 315 -0.17 -9.78 -10.68
N GLN A 316 -1.27 -10.44 -10.35
CA GLN A 316 -2.35 -10.72 -11.29
C GLN A 316 -3.40 -9.59 -11.31
N SER A 317 -4.28 -9.68 -12.29
CA SER A 317 -5.44 -8.81 -12.41
C SER A 317 -6.35 -8.92 -11.19
N THR A 318 -6.81 -7.79 -10.67
CA THR A 318 -7.79 -7.75 -9.58
C THR A 318 -9.15 -8.32 -9.96
N GLU A 319 -9.44 -8.49 -11.25
CA GLU A 319 -10.68 -9.08 -11.76
C GLU A 319 -10.71 -10.61 -11.65
N GLU A 320 -9.54 -11.24 -11.70
CA GLU A 320 -9.38 -12.70 -11.67
C GLU A 320 -8.96 -13.21 -10.30
N MET A 321 -8.84 -12.33 -9.31
CA MET A 321 -8.37 -12.71 -8.00
C MET A 321 -9.32 -13.69 -7.31
N THR A 322 -8.74 -14.75 -6.79
CA THR A 322 -9.41 -15.79 -5.98
C THR A 322 -9.25 -15.57 -4.49
N ASP A 323 -8.32 -14.66 -4.12
CA ASP A 323 -8.01 -14.24 -2.76
C ASP A 323 -7.70 -12.73 -2.69
N ALA A 324 -7.41 -12.22 -1.51
CA ALA A 324 -7.14 -10.80 -1.29
C ALA A 324 -5.71 -10.36 -1.64
N LEU A 325 -4.80 -11.31 -1.86
CA LEU A 325 -3.36 -11.05 -1.95
C LEU A 325 -2.99 -10.04 -3.04
N PRO A 326 -3.53 -10.15 -4.29
CA PRO A 326 -3.21 -9.19 -5.35
C PRO A 326 -3.55 -7.75 -4.97
N LEU A 327 -4.73 -7.56 -4.39
CA LEU A 327 -5.18 -6.20 -4.04
C LEU A 327 -4.44 -5.64 -2.81
N LEU A 328 -4.12 -6.47 -1.82
CA LEU A 328 -3.31 -6.07 -0.67
C LEU A 328 -1.89 -5.64 -1.09
N TYR A 329 -1.26 -6.37 -2.02
CA TYR A 329 0.04 -6.01 -2.56
C TYR A 329 -0.03 -4.72 -3.40
N GLN A 330 -0.91 -4.65 -4.37
CA GLN A 330 -1.02 -3.52 -5.30
C GLN A 330 -1.42 -2.22 -4.59
N SER A 331 -2.27 -2.31 -3.56
CA SER A 331 -2.63 -1.14 -2.75
C SER A 331 -1.60 -0.74 -1.68
N GLY A 332 -0.53 -1.52 -1.50
CA GLY A 332 0.58 -1.18 -0.63
C GLY A 332 0.42 -1.59 0.84
N TYR A 333 -0.51 -2.49 1.15
CA TYR A 333 -0.59 -3.12 2.47
C TYR A 333 0.45 -4.22 2.64
N LEU A 334 0.84 -4.85 1.53
CA LEU A 334 1.95 -5.79 1.46
C LEU A 334 3.01 -5.30 0.48
N THR A 335 4.21 -5.78 0.66
CA THR A 335 5.36 -5.53 -0.21
C THR A 335 6.22 -6.78 -0.32
N ILE A 336 7.14 -6.82 -1.29
CA ILE A 336 8.15 -7.86 -1.39
C ILE A 336 9.14 -7.68 -0.23
N LYS A 337 9.39 -8.74 0.55
CA LYS A 337 10.41 -8.77 1.61
C LYS A 337 11.65 -9.54 1.20
N LYS A 338 11.48 -10.55 0.37
CA LYS A 338 12.56 -11.40 -0.11
C LYS A 338 12.17 -12.02 -1.45
N TYR A 339 13.16 -12.27 -2.28
CA TYR A 339 13.05 -13.07 -3.50
C TYR A 339 14.05 -14.21 -3.50
N ASP A 340 13.60 -15.42 -3.79
CA ASP A 340 14.44 -16.59 -4.00
C ASP A 340 14.52 -16.91 -5.50
N PRO A 341 15.67 -16.65 -6.16
CA PRO A 341 15.80 -16.88 -7.59
C PRO A 341 15.82 -18.37 -7.98
N MET A 342 16.10 -19.27 -7.03
CA MET A 342 16.15 -20.71 -7.30
C MET A 342 14.74 -21.25 -7.52
N PHE A 343 13.79 -20.82 -6.70
CA PHE A 343 12.40 -21.26 -6.76
C PHE A 343 11.48 -20.24 -7.45
N ARG A 344 12.01 -19.05 -7.81
CA ARG A 344 11.23 -17.89 -8.28
C ARG A 344 10.09 -17.52 -7.32
N GLU A 345 10.40 -17.60 -6.06
CA GLU A 345 9.46 -17.41 -4.96
C GLU A 345 9.71 -16.07 -4.25
N TYR A 346 8.63 -15.40 -3.95
CA TYR A 346 8.64 -14.14 -3.22
C TYR A 346 8.12 -14.38 -1.79
N THR A 347 8.73 -13.73 -0.83
CA THR A 347 8.16 -13.60 0.50
C THR A 347 7.56 -12.21 0.61
N LEU A 348 6.28 -12.14 0.92
CA LEU A 348 5.54 -10.88 1.11
C LEU A 348 5.37 -10.59 2.61
N GLY A 349 5.22 -9.31 2.94
CA GLY A 349 4.96 -8.87 4.31
C GLY A 349 4.52 -7.42 4.37
N ILE A 350 4.10 -6.96 5.54
CA ILE A 350 3.70 -5.58 5.78
C ILE A 350 4.93 -4.67 5.64
N PRO A 351 4.87 -3.57 4.87
CA PRO A 351 6.07 -2.79 4.57
C PRO A 351 6.74 -2.20 5.81
N ASN A 352 5.99 -1.60 6.72
CA ASN A 352 6.53 -0.84 7.84
C ASN A 352 5.54 -0.70 9.00
N LYS A 353 5.98 0.00 10.04
CA LYS A 353 5.20 0.22 11.26
C LYS A 353 3.96 1.08 11.00
N GLU A 354 4.03 2.11 10.14
CA GLU A 354 2.86 2.94 9.80
C GLU A 354 1.71 2.09 9.27
N VAL A 355 1.98 1.23 8.29
CA VAL A 355 0.96 0.38 7.67
C VAL A 355 0.45 -0.66 8.67
N ARG A 356 1.35 -1.29 9.44
CA ARG A 356 0.98 -2.27 10.46
C ARG A 356 0.04 -1.67 11.50
N ASP A 357 0.45 -0.58 12.13
CA ASP A 357 -0.29 0.06 13.20
C ASP A 357 -1.66 0.57 12.70
N SER A 358 -1.66 1.14 11.50
CA SER A 358 -2.88 1.65 10.87
C SER A 358 -3.85 0.54 10.48
N LEU A 359 -3.34 -0.55 9.91
CA LEU A 359 -4.15 -1.72 9.56
C LEU A 359 -4.80 -2.33 10.81
N LEU A 360 -4.02 -2.52 11.86
CA LEU A 360 -4.50 -3.05 13.14
C LEU A 360 -5.59 -2.14 13.76
N ASN A 361 -5.33 -0.83 13.85
CA ASN A 361 -6.31 0.13 14.38
C ASN A 361 -7.63 0.17 13.59
N SER A 362 -7.56 -0.09 12.29
CA SER A 362 -8.73 -0.10 11.42
C SER A 362 -9.55 -1.38 11.54
N LEU A 363 -8.90 -2.48 11.84
CA LEU A 363 -9.54 -3.79 11.88
C LEU A 363 -10.21 -4.08 13.22
N ILE A 364 -9.69 -3.51 14.32
CA ILE A 364 -10.25 -3.76 15.64
C ILE A 364 -11.73 -3.45 15.77
N PRO A 365 -12.23 -2.27 15.37
CA PRO A 365 -13.66 -1.98 15.46
C PRO A 365 -14.51 -2.97 14.70
N HIS A 366 -13.92 -3.60 13.67
CA HIS A 366 -14.60 -4.55 12.81
C HIS A 366 -14.71 -5.95 13.46
N TYR A 367 -13.66 -6.37 14.17
CA TYR A 367 -13.64 -7.69 14.81
C TYR A 367 -14.17 -7.68 16.25
N VAL A 368 -14.22 -6.53 16.92
CA VAL A 368 -14.40 -6.54 18.36
C VAL A 368 -15.55 -5.67 18.89
N ASN A 369 -15.94 -4.60 18.58
CA ASN A 369 -17.15 -3.86 19.02
C ASN A 369 -17.15 -2.39 18.55
N PRO A 370 -18.29 -1.85 18.14
CA PRO A 370 -18.38 -0.48 17.61
C PRO A 370 -18.18 0.65 18.66
N ARG A 371 -18.11 0.38 19.95
CA ARG A 371 -17.90 1.41 20.98
C ARG A 371 -16.41 1.65 21.22
N ARG A 372 -15.87 2.66 20.54
CA ARG A 372 -14.44 3.02 20.54
C ARG A 372 -13.83 3.30 21.92
N SER A 373 -14.61 3.88 22.84
CA SER A 373 -14.16 4.24 24.20
C SER A 373 -13.84 3.03 25.07
N ASP A 374 -14.59 1.93 24.90
CA ASP A 374 -14.42 0.74 25.73
C ASP A 374 -13.19 -0.06 25.27
N ASN A 375 -12.89 0.00 23.96
CA ASN A 375 -11.71 -0.64 23.36
C ASN A 375 -10.41 0.00 23.83
N ASP A 376 -10.36 1.33 23.89
CA ASP A 376 -9.16 2.06 24.29
C ASP A 376 -8.83 1.79 25.78
N ALA A 377 -9.83 1.78 26.65
CA ALA A 377 -9.66 1.50 28.08
C ALA A 377 -9.20 0.06 28.33
N PHE A 378 -9.76 -0.90 27.59
CA PHE A 378 -9.38 -2.29 27.66
C PHE A 378 -7.93 -2.50 27.19
N LEU A 379 -7.57 -2.03 26.01
CA LEU A 379 -6.22 -2.15 25.44
C LEU A 379 -5.18 -1.55 26.37
N LEU A 380 -5.46 -0.40 26.96
CA LEU A 380 -4.57 0.23 27.92
C LEU A 380 -4.43 -0.61 29.19
N GLY A 381 -5.50 -1.23 29.69
CA GLY A 381 -5.49 -2.15 30.84
C GLY A 381 -4.62 -3.39 30.56
N PHE A 382 -4.86 -4.02 29.40
CA PHE A 382 -4.07 -5.16 28.93
C PHE A 382 -2.59 -4.82 28.78
N CYS A 383 -2.26 -3.71 28.10
CA CYS A 383 -0.86 -3.28 27.95
C CYS A 383 -0.18 -2.96 29.28
N LYS A 384 -0.90 -2.36 30.24
CA LYS A 384 -0.36 -2.11 31.60
C LYS A 384 -0.11 -3.39 32.36
N ALA A 385 -1.00 -4.38 32.28
CA ALA A 385 -0.80 -5.69 32.90
C ALA A 385 0.44 -6.40 32.33
N VAL A 386 0.56 -6.43 31.01
CA VAL A 386 1.75 -6.99 30.36
C VAL A 386 3.03 -6.24 30.75
N TYR A 387 3.02 -4.92 30.74
CA TYR A 387 4.19 -4.12 31.14
C TYR A 387 4.65 -4.38 32.57
N ARG A 388 3.71 -4.71 33.47
CA ARG A 388 4.00 -5.11 34.84
C ARG A 388 4.39 -6.57 34.98
N ASN A 389 4.48 -7.30 33.88
CA ASN A 389 4.76 -8.74 33.84
C ASN A 389 3.68 -9.59 34.57
N ASP A 390 2.45 -9.07 34.62
CA ASP A 390 1.27 -9.71 35.22
C ASP A 390 0.42 -10.36 34.11
N ILE A 391 0.82 -11.57 33.74
CA ILE A 391 0.18 -12.31 32.64
C ILE A 391 -1.21 -12.80 33.01
N GLU A 392 -1.45 -13.11 34.29
CA GLU A 392 -2.81 -13.50 34.73
C GLU A 392 -3.79 -12.33 34.57
N ALA A 393 -3.41 -11.12 35.02
CA ALA A 393 -4.23 -9.93 34.83
C ALA A 393 -4.43 -9.62 33.33
N ALA A 394 -3.41 -9.80 32.50
CA ALA A 394 -3.52 -9.63 31.05
C ALA A 394 -4.54 -10.59 30.44
N LEU A 395 -4.49 -11.87 30.79
CA LEU A 395 -5.44 -12.89 30.32
C LEU A 395 -6.87 -12.63 30.83
N GLU A 396 -7.04 -12.15 32.05
CA GLU A 396 -8.35 -11.78 32.58
C GLU A 396 -8.92 -10.55 31.86
N HIS A 397 -8.10 -9.56 31.50
CA HIS A 397 -8.51 -8.46 30.62
C HIS A 397 -8.97 -9.01 29.25
N MET A 398 -8.23 -9.92 28.65
CA MET A 398 -8.62 -10.58 27.40
C MET A 398 -9.95 -11.31 27.53
N ARG A 399 -10.11 -12.10 28.58
CA ARG A 399 -11.33 -12.87 28.86
C ARG A 399 -12.55 -11.95 28.95
N THR A 400 -12.44 -10.88 29.74
CA THR A 400 -13.50 -9.88 29.91
C THR A 400 -13.85 -9.23 28.60
N TYR A 401 -12.86 -8.90 27.81
CA TYR A 401 -13.07 -8.21 26.54
C TYR A 401 -13.71 -9.12 25.47
N MET A 402 -13.26 -10.36 25.34
CA MET A 402 -13.86 -11.32 24.44
C MET A 402 -15.35 -11.59 24.75
N ALA A 403 -15.71 -11.54 26.04
CA ALA A 403 -17.11 -11.66 26.47
C ALA A 403 -18.00 -10.47 26.03
N THR A 404 -17.41 -9.36 25.65
CA THR A 404 -18.17 -8.16 25.17
C THR A 404 -18.45 -8.16 23.67
N ILE A 405 -17.91 -9.12 22.92
CA ILE A 405 -18.06 -9.20 21.46
C ILE A 405 -19.50 -9.57 21.09
N PRO A 406 -20.22 -8.80 20.25
CA PRO A 406 -21.62 -9.03 19.93
C PRO A 406 -21.87 -10.37 19.23
N TYR A 407 -23.07 -10.91 19.45
CA TYR A 407 -23.53 -12.20 18.91
C TYR A 407 -23.68 -12.26 17.39
N ASP A 408 -23.78 -11.13 16.70
CA ASP A 408 -24.17 -11.02 15.30
C ASP A 408 -23.01 -11.28 14.28
N LEU A 409 -21.82 -11.54 14.77
CA LEU A 409 -20.67 -11.88 13.90
C LEU A 409 -20.73 -13.39 13.57
N GLU A 410 -21.13 -13.71 12.35
CA GLU A 410 -21.42 -15.08 11.85
C GLU A 410 -20.22 -16.06 11.84
N ASN A 411 -19.02 -15.62 12.21
CA ASN A 411 -17.80 -16.42 12.04
C ASN A 411 -17.25 -16.93 13.38
N HIS A 412 -17.55 -18.20 13.70
CA HIS A 412 -17.11 -18.89 14.92
C HIS A 412 -15.93 -19.83 14.69
N SER A 413 -15.11 -19.57 13.67
CA SER A 413 -13.97 -20.42 13.35
C SER A 413 -12.78 -20.16 14.31
N GLU A 414 -11.96 -21.17 14.53
CA GLU A 414 -10.69 -21.07 15.24
C GLU A 414 -9.84 -19.88 14.71
N LYS A 415 -9.85 -19.66 13.39
CA LYS A 415 -9.17 -18.54 12.73
C LYS A 415 -9.66 -17.17 13.19
N HIS A 416 -10.94 -17.00 13.50
CA HIS A 416 -11.49 -15.75 14.01
C HIS A 416 -10.90 -15.41 15.38
N TYR A 417 -10.84 -16.37 16.28
CA TYR A 417 -10.28 -16.18 17.62
C TYR A 417 -8.77 -15.99 17.59
N GLN A 418 -8.06 -16.71 16.74
CA GLN A 418 -6.65 -16.48 16.47
C GLN A 418 -6.39 -15.07 15.94
N THR A 419 -7.28 -14.54 15.10
CA THR A 419 -7.18 -13.17 14.60
C THR A 419 -7.36 -12.13 15.71
N ILE A 420 -8.34 -12.31 16.59
CA ILE A 420 -8.55 -11.42 17.75
C ILE A 420 -7.31 -11.46 18.67
N PHE A 421 -6.82 -12.65 18.95
CA PHE A 421 -5.62 -12.85 19.76
C PHE A 421 -4.40 -12.16 19.14
N TYR A 422 -4.21 -12.32 17.83
CA TYR A 422 -3.18 -11.64 17.05
C TYR A 422 -3.28 -10.12 17.17
N LEU A 423 -4.47 -9.58 16.97
CA LEU A 423 -4.71 -8.15 17.06
C LEU A 423 -4.30 -7.62 18.45
N MET A 424 -4.70 -8.30 19.50
CA MET A 424 -4.40 -7.90 20.88
C MET A 424 -2.89 -7.90 21.15
N PHE A 425 -2.17 -8.95 20.77
CA PHE A 425 -0.71 -9.01 20.95
C PHE A 425 0.03 -8.02 20.04
N SER A 426 -0.48 -7.72 18.85
CA SER A 426 0.09 -6.71 17.97
C SER A 426 -0.02 -5.30 18.54
N PHE A 427 -1.06 -5.04 19.36
CA PHE A 427 -1.19 -3.78 20.11
C PHE A 427 -0.10 -3.55 21.13
N LEU A 428 0.43 -4.59 21.74
CA LEU A 428 1.56 -4.45 22.68
C LEU A 428 2.73 -3.71 22.00
N ASN A 429 3.00 -4.00 20.73
CA ASN A 429 4.07 -3.35 19.97
C ASN A 429 3.77 -1.86 19.66
N ILE A 430 2.51 -1.45 19.66
CA ILE A 430 2.09 -0.06 19.40
C ILE A 430 2.17 0.77 20.68
N TYR A 431 1.68 0.24 21.79
CA TYR A 431 1.51 0.98 23.05
C TYR A 431 2.70 0.88 24.00
N ILE A 432 3.51 -0.17 23.89
CA ILE A 432 4.68 -0.38 24.75
C ILE A 432 5.94 -0.10 23.94
N ARG A 433 6.50 1.10 24.10
CA ARG A 433 7.72 1.54 23.38
C ARG A 433 9.03 0.93 23.92
N THR A 434 8.99 0.13 24.96
CA THR A 434 10.18 -0.46 25.59
C THR A 434 10.19 -1.97 25.37
N GLU A 435 11.34 -2.53 25.09
CA GLU A 435 11.87 -3.91 25.08
C GLU A 435 10.88 -5.11 24.99
N VAL A 436 9.57 -4.90 25.00
CA VAL A 436 8.56 -5.94 24.77
C VAL A 436 8.40 -6.14 23.27
N LYS A 437 8.77 -7.30 22.79
CA LYS A 437 8.57 -7.72 21.40
C LYS A 437 7.56 -8.85 21.38
N SER A 438 6.53 -8.76 20.61
CA SER A 438 5.62 -9.87 20.32
C SER A 438 5.77 -10.29 18.86
N ALA A 439 5.80 -11.57 18.62
CA ALA A 439 5.87 -12.17 17.30
C ALA A 439 4.86 -13.31 17.22
N ILE A 440 4.35 -13.56 16.03
CA ILE A 440 3.51 -14.70 15.70
C ILE A 440 4.28 -15.54 14.71
N GLY A 441 4.29 -16.82 14.94
CA GLY A 441 5.07 -17.75 14.17
C GLY A 441 4.57 -19.17 14.30
N ARG A 442 5.46 -20.10 14.62
CA ARG A 442 5.10 -21.52 14.82
C ARG A 442 4.20 -21.73 16.04
N ALA A 443 4.42 -20.98 17.13
CA ALA A 443 3.44 -20.82 18.22
C ALA A 443 2.45 -19.70 17.85
N ASP A 444 1.27 -19.68 18.47
CA ASP A 444 0.27 -18.65 18.21
C ASP A 444 0.77 -17.23 18.55
N ALA A 445 1.54 -17.09 19.63
CA ALA A 445 2.27 -15.86 19.93
C ALA A 445 3.51 -16.12 20.78
N VAL A 446 4.52 -15.26 20.64
CA VAL A 446 5.69 -15.20 21.50
C VAL A 446 5.90 -13.77 21.97
N MET A 447 6.09 -13.56 23.25
CA MET A 447 6.28 -12.25 23.85
C MET A 447 7.61 -12.19 24.60
N HIS A 448 8.50 -11.29 24.17
CA HIS A 448 9.78 -11.05 24.80
C HIS A 448 9.67 -9.89 25.79
N MET A 449 9.79 -10.19 27.06
CA MET A 449 9.97 -9.21 28.14
C MET A 449 11.47 -9.02 28.40
N PRO A 450 11.87 -8.00 29.19
CA PRO A 450 13.28 -7.80 29.54
C PRO A 450 13.97 -9.04 30.16
N ASP A 451 13.26 -9.75 31.01
CA ASP A 451 13.76 -10.88 31.80
C ASP A 451 13.05 -12.22 31.52
N THR A 452 11.95 -12.20 30.78
CA THR A 452 11.09 -13.37 30.58
C THR A 452 10.62 -13.46 29.11
N ILE A 453 10.54 -14.68 28.59
CA ILE A 453 9.91 -14.96 27.29
C ILE A 453 8.68 -15.82 27.54
N TYR A 454 7.54 -15.36 27.07
CA TYR A 454 6.28 -16.10 27.09
C TYR A 454 5.97 -16.67 25.72
N VAL A 455 5.62 -17.97 25.69
CA VAL A 455 5.13 -18.65 24.48
C VAL A 455 3.69 -19.06 24.71
N PHE A 456 2.81 -18.58 23.85
CA PHE A 456 1.37 -18.78 23.94
C PHE A 456 0.90 -19.76 22.87
N GLU A 457 0.00 -20.65 23.24
CA GLU A 457 -0.76 -21.54 22.36
C GLU A 457 -2.23 -21.52 22.74
N LEU A 458 -3.09 -21.35 21.74
CA LEU A 458 -4.55 -21.29 21.91
C LEU A 458 -5.20 -22.57 21.37
N LYS A 459 -6.16 -23.11 22.09
CA LYS A 459 -7.01 -24.19 21.63
C LYS A 459 -8.48 -23.82 21.75
N VAL A 460 -9.25 -24.10 20.70
CA VAL A 460 -10.70 -23.90 20.69
C VAL A 460 -11.37 -25.21 21.02
N ASP A 461 -12.27 -25.19 22.00
CA ASP A 461 -13.03 -26.36 22.51
C ASP A 461 -12.15 -27.56 22.97
N LYS A 462 -10.92 -27.22 23.39
CA LYS A 462 -9.95 -28.15 23.97
C LYS A 462 -9.35 -27.57 25.24
N SER A 463 -8.65 -28.39 26.02
CA SER A 463 -8.11 -27.93 27.31
C SER A 463 -6.84 -27.07 27.17
N ALA A 464 -6.59 -26.26 28.20
CA ALA A 464 -5.34 -25.51 28.31
C ALA A 464 -4.11 -26.43 28.45
N GLU A 465 -4.30 -27.63 29.02
CA GLU A 465 -3.27 -28.69 29.10
C GLU A 465 -2.87 -29.19 27.70
N GLU A 466 -3.82 -29.38 26.80
CA GLU A 466 -3.54 -29.77 25.40
C GLU A 466 -2.76 -28.68 24.66
N ALA A 467 -3.05 -27.40 24.95
CA ALA A 467 -2.27 -26.29 24.41
C ALA A 467 -0.83 -26.31 24.91
N LEU A 468 -0.60 -26.51 26.22
CA LEU A 468 0.74 -26.67 26.77
C LEU A 468 1.49 -27.86 26.17
N ALA A 469 0.80 -29.01 26.03
CA ALA A 469 1.39 -30.21 25.43
C ALA A 469 1.87 -29.96 24.00
N GLN A 470 1.14 -29.18 23.21
CA GLN A 470 1.56 -28.81 21.85
C GLN A 470 2.82 -27.95 21.84
N ILE A 471 2.98 -27.02 22.79
CA ILE A 471 4.22 -26.22 22.90
C ILE A 471 5.43 -27.15 23.07
N ASP A 472 5.28 -28.16 23.92
CA ASP A 472 6.34 -29.16 24.21
C ASP A 472 6.58 -30.08 22.99
N GLU A 473 5.55 -30.67 22.42
CA GLU A 473 5.64 -31.59 21.28
C GLU A 473 6.26 -30.94 20.03
N LYS A 474 5.94 -29.68 19.78
CA LYS A 474 6.46 -28.91 18.64
C LYS A 474 7.79 -28.23 18.91
N GLY A 475 8.26 -28.24 20.16
CA GLY A 475 9.53 -27.64 20.55
C GLY A 475 9.55 -26.13 20.37
N TYR A 476 8.45 -25.44 20.61
CA TYR A 476 8.35 -23.98 20.40
C TYR A 476 9.25 -23.16 21.31
N MET A 477 9.70 -23.73 22.43
CA MET A 477 10.63 -23.10 23.37
C MET A 477 12.10 -23.17 22.95
N LEU A 478 12.45 -24.18 22.13
CA LEU A 478 13.84 -24.49 21.76
C LEU A 478 14.65 -23.29 21.23
N PRO A 479 14.10 -22.41 20.37
CA PRO A 479 14.84 -21.27 19.86
C PRO A 479 15.28 -20.27 20.94
N TYR A 480 14.61 -20.26 22.10
CA TYR A 480 14.76 -19.23 23.12
C TYR A 480 15.64 -19.68 24.32
N HIS A 481 15.99 -20.96 24.42
CA HIS A 481 16.84 -21.48 25.52
C HIS A 481 18.22 -20.80 25.60
N ALA A 482 18.73 -20.35 24.45
CA ALA A 482 20.04 -19.68 24.40
C ALA A 482 20.02 -18.21 24.84
N GLU A 483 18.83 -17.60 25.04
CA GLU A 483 18.72 -16.18 25.39
C GLU A 483 18.96 -15.88 26.87
N GLY A 484 19.06 -16.89 27.73
CA GLY A 484 19.34 -16.75 29.15
C GLY A 484 18.23 -16.05 29.96
N LYS A 485 17.03 -15.97 29.40
CA LYS A 485 15.83 -15.41 30.01
C LYS A 485 14.97 -16.52 30.64
N ARG A 486 14.12 -16.14 31.57
CA ARG A 486 13.08 -17.01 32.10
C ARG A 486 12.11 -17.37 30.96
N LEU A 487 11.80 -18.66 30.82
CA LEU A 487 10.90 -19.14 29.76
C LEU A 487 9.59 -19.63 30.41
N VAL A 488 8.47 -19.12 29.87
CA VAL A 488 7.13 -19.42 30.41
C VAL A 488 6.20 -19.84 29.29
N LYS A 489 5.57 -21.00 29.44
CA LYS A 489 4.54 -21.53 28.56
C LYS A 489 3.16 -21.09 29.04
N VAL A 490 2.32 -20.66 28.12
CA VAL A 490 0.94 -20.27 28.40
C VAL A 490 0.01 -21.00 27.45
N GLY A 491 -0.71 -21.99 27.96
CA GLY A 491 -1.76 -22.69 27.24
C GLY A 491 -3.11 -22.04 27.54
N ILE A 492 -3.88 -21.72 26.51
CA ILE A 492 -5.18 -21.05 26.61
C ILE A 492 -6.26 -21.91 25.99
N SER A 493 -7.33 -22.14 26.75
CA SER A 493 -8.57 -22.78 26.29
C SER A 493 -9.59 -21.71 25.95
N PHE A 494 -10.18 -21.81 24.78
CA PHE A 494 -11.25 -20.95 24.31
C PHE A 494 -12.54 -21.78 24.11
N ASP A 495 -13.65 -21.32 24.69
CA ASP A 495 -14.97 -21.93 24.53
C ASP A 495 -15.73 -21.23 23.39
N SER A 496 -15.97 -21.93 22.30
CA SER A 496 -16.67 -21.38 21.13
C SER A 496 -18.15 -21.07 21.38
N ASN A 497 -18.78 -21.74 22.37
CA ASN A 497 -20.18 -21.50 22.75
C ASN A 497 -20.31 -20.25 23.63
N GLN A 498 -19.40 -20.11 24.60
CA GLN A 498 -19.35 -18.93 25.49
C GLN A 498 -18.59 -17.75 24.84
N ARG A 499 -17.85 -18.02 23.75
CA ARG A 499 -17.07 -17.03 22.97
C ARG A 499 -16.07 -16.26 23.82
N THR A 500 -15.44 -16.93 24.76
CA THR A 500 -14.46 -16.34 25.63
C THR A 500 -13.42 -17.36 26.05
N ILE A 501 -12.33 -16.87 26.66
CA ILE A 501 -11.35 -17.73 27.31
C ILE A 501 -12.04 -18.43 28.48
N SER A 502 -12.07 -19.75 28.44
CA SER A 502 -12.66 -20.58 29.49
C SER A 502 -11.65 -20.90 30.59
N ASP A 503 -10.40 -21.17 30.23
CA ASP A 503 -9.33 -21.52 31.16
C ASP A 503 -7.95 -21.20 30.56
N TRP A 504 -6.94 -21.10 31.39
CA TRP A 504 -5.53 -21.01 31.00
C TRP A 504 -4.63 -21.71 32.00
N LYS A 505 -3.47 -22.12 31.53
CA LYS A 505 -2.41 -22.70 32.33
C LYS A 505 -1.09 -22.00 32.02
N ILE A 506 -0.39 -21.60 33.10
CA ILE A 506 0.92 -20.95 32.99
C ILE A 506 1.92 -21.91 33.63
N LYS A 507 2.97 -22.24 32.92
CA LYS A 507 4.01 -23.13 33.37
C LYS A 507 5.39 -22.62 32.99
N GLU A 508 6.29 -22.58 33.95
CA GLU A 508 7.71 -22.30 33.70
C GLU A 508 8.37 -23.53 33.06
N ASP A 509 9.25 -23.29 32.07
CA ASP A 509 9.95 -24.35 31.35
C ASP A 509 11.15 -24.85 32.10
#